data_c920ae3966a293c7e323586e6f0a4b8e
#
_entry.id   c920ae3966a293c7e323586e6f0a4b8e
#
_cell.length_a   1.000
_cell.length_b   1.000
_cell.length_c   1.000
_cell.angle_alpha   90.00
_cell.angle_beta   90.00
_cell.angle_gamma   90.00
#
_symmetry.space_group_name_H-M   'P 1'
#
loop_
_entity.id
_entity.type
_entity.pdbx_description
1 polymer ?
#
loop_
_entity_poly.entity_id
_entity_poly.type
_entity_poly.pdbx_seq_one_letter_code
_entity_poly.pdbx_strand_id
1 'polypeptide(L)'
;MRTYNYKKQVEKWDVLEVTVGGHSDRNPFVDYEIHGTFTGKHEKVTVDGFYDGEGVYKVRFMPSFVETYTFEVTGSAVDGEVLSGEFEVTPAGEGNHGPIRVANTYHFAYEDGTPYYSIGTTCYVWDLQSDELIAQTLETLKNNAFNKIRFCVFPKHYDYNLGEPRSYPYEGTPMDSSVLTKENFMEYTGKTEGNHWDFERFNPAHFQHIEKCILALRDLGIEADLIVMHPYDRWGFSRMTKEQDDLYWKYVIARFSAYRNIWWALANEYDLFPKKTMEDWERYAKIICEKDPYNHLRSIHNCIPFYDHTRPWITHCSIQRQDIYKTVEYVNEWRERYKKPVVLDEIAYE
;
A
#
# COMPACT_ATOMS: atom_id res chain seq x y z
N MET A 1 2.81 -11.21 32.67
CA MET A 1 2.26 -10.02 31.99
C MET A 1 3.22 -9.69 30.85
N ARG A 2 2.74 -9.72 29.64
CA ARG A 2 3.56 -9.42 28.45
C ARG A 2 3.95 -7.95 28.43
N THR A 3 5.12 -7.65 27.88
CA THR A 3 5.56 -6.26 27.70
C THR A 3 4.97 -5.70 26.42
N TYR A 4 4.39 -4.51 26.51
CA TYR A 4 3.93 -3.74 25.35
C TYR A 4 4.27 -2.27 25.55
N ASN A 5 4.38 -1.54 24.45
CA ASN A 5 4.77 -0.14 24.44
C ASN A 5 3.93 0.64 23.42
N TYR A 6 3.61 1.90 23.76
CA TYR A 6 2.90 2.83 22.90
C TYR A 6 3.12 4.27 23.36
N LYS A 7 2.89 5.23 22.46
CA LYS A 7 2.92 6.66 22.81
C LYS A 7 1.65 7.06 23.56
N LYS A 8 1.77 7.87 24.60
CA LYS A 8 0.63 8.41 25.37
C LYS A 8 -0.10 9.55 24.65
N GLN A 9 0.45 10.06 23.57
CA GLN A 9 -0.11 11.14 22.79
C GLN A 9 0.23 10.96 21.30
N VAL A 10 -0.72 11.28 20.43
CA VAL A 10 -0.59 11.26 18.98
C VAL A 10 -1.41 12.40 18.37
N GLU A 11 -1.01 12.93 17.22
CA GLU A 11 -1.85 13.85 16.47
C GLU A 11 -3.04 13.16 15.81
N LYS A 12 -4.15 13.88 15.67
CA LYS A 12 -5.24 13.49 14.80
C LYS A 12 -4.69 13.17 13.39
N TRP A 13 -5.12 12.04 12.82
CA TRP A 13 -4.68 11.51 11.52
C TRP A 13 -3.18 11.14 11.44
N ASP A 14 -2.52 10.96 12.56
CA ASP A 14 -1.21 10.30 12.61
C ASP A 14 -1.33 8.91 13.25
N VAL A 15 -0.25 8.15 13.27
CA VAL A 15 -0.26 6.75 13.67
C VAL A 15 0.01 6.58 15.15
N LEU A 16 -0.95 5.99 15.88
CA LEU A 16 -0.64 5.30 17.13
C LEU A 16 -0.21 3.87 16.81
N GLU A 17 0.97 3.48 17.25
CA GLU A 17 1.47 2.10 17.17
C GLU A 17 1.57 1.50 18.57
N VAL A 18 0.94 0.34 18.76
CA VAL A 18 1.11 -0.51 19.93
C VAL A 18 2.03 -1.66 19.55
N THR A 19 3.22 -1.70 20.15
CA THR A 19 4.22 -2.75 19.93
C THR A 19 4.14 -3.78 21.05
N VAL A 20 4.06 -5.05 20.70
CA VAL A 20 3.80 -6.16 21.62
C VAL A 20 4.76 -7.31 21.39
N GLY A 21 5.35 -7.87 22.44
CA GLY A 21 6.06 -9.15 22.38
C GLY A 21 5.07 -10.33 22.33
N GLY A 22 5.22 -11.23 21.37
CA GLY A 22 4.31 -12.34 21.16
C GLY A 22 5.01 -13.64 20.76
N HIS A 23 4.22 -14.67 20.48
CA HIS A 23 4.71 -15.98 20.06
C HIS A 23 5.38 -15.94 18.69
N SER A 24 6.46 -16.70 18.54
CA SER A 24 7.19 -16.88 17.26
C SER A 24 7.79 -18.29 17.14
N ASP A 25 7.30 -19.22 17.93
CA ASP A 25 7.74 -20.62 17.98
C ASP A 25 7.21 -21.47 16.80
N ARG A 26 6.23 -20.97 16.07
CA ARG A 26 5.70 -21.52 14.82
C ARG A 26 5.79 -20.47 13.71
N ASN A 27 4.98 -20.57 12.66
CA ASN A 27 4.93 -19.53 11.64
C ASN A 27 4.13 -18.32 12.13
N PRO A 28 4.78 -17.20 12.51
CA PRO A 28 4.08 -16.07 13.14
C PRO A 28 3.19 -15.30 12.18
N PHE A 29 3.30 -15.51 10.88
CA PHE A 29 2.47 -14.87 9.87
C PHE A 29 1.15 -15.60 9.59
N VAL A 30 1.07 -16.90 9.99
CA VAL A 30 -0.07 -17.77 9.66
C VAL A 30 -0.72 -18.34 10.91
N ASP A 31 0.10 -18.78 11.89
CA ASP A 31 -0.36 -19.52 13.08
C ASP A 31 -0.85 -18.63 14.20
N TYR A 32 -0.53 -17.35 14.16
CA TYR A 32 -0.87 -16.38 15.19
C TYR A 32 -1.54 -15.14 14.61
N GLU A 33 -2.48 -14.61 15.34
CA GLU A 33 -3.18 -13.37 15.02
C GLU A 33 -3.15 -12.43 16.21
N ILE A 34 -3.21 -11.14 15.93
CA ILE A 34 -3.35 -10.07 16.89
C ILE A 34 -4.24 -8.98 16.30
N HIS A 35 -5.07 -8.38 17.09
CA HIS A 35 -5.92 -7.26 16.69
C HIS A 35 -6.10 -6.29 17.84
N GLY A 36 -6.43 -5.05 17.51
CA GLY A 36 -6.69 -4.01 18.48
C GLY A 36 -8.03 -3.33 18.24
N THR A 37 -8.75 -3.08 19.33
CA THR A 37 -9.96 -2.26 19.30
C THR A 37 -9.68 -0.95 20.02
N PHE A 38 -9.87 0.16 19.30
CA PHE A 38 -9.67 1.52 19.78
C PHE A 38 -11.03 2.19 19.97
N THR A 39 -11.27 2.73 21.14
CA THR A 39 -12.58 3.29 21.52
C THR A 39 -12.40 4.71 22.01
N GLY A 40 -12.97 5.66 21.30
CA GLY A 40 -13.18 7.05 21.72
C GLY A 40 -14.64 7.33 21.97
N LYS A 41 -14.99 8.58 22.16
CA LYS A 41 -16.37 9.04 22.31
C LYS A 41 -17.14 8.99 20.98
N HIS A 42 -16.43 9.29 19.86
CA HIS A 42 -17.05 9.49 18.55
C HIS A 42 -16.80 8.34 17.57
N GLU A 43 -15.84 7.48 17.84
CA GLU A 43 -15.59 6.31 17.01
C GLU A 43 -15.15 5.10 17.82
N LYS A 44 -15.40 3.93 17.28
CA LYS A 44 -14.85 2.65 17.75
C LYS A 44 -14.37 1.88 16.53
N VAL A 45 -13.07 1.58 16.47
CA VAL A 45 -12.42 0.95 15.33
C VAL A 45 -11.66 -0.28 15.78
N THR A 46 -11.84 -1.38 15.05
CA THR A 46 -11.02 -2.60 15.21
C THR A 46 -10.13 -2.76 14.01
N VAL A 47 -8.85 -3.02 14.24
CA VAL A 47 -7.82 -3.23 13.21
C VAL A 47 -7.09 -4.53 13.44
N ASP A 48 -6.67 -5.17 12.36
CA ASP A 48 -5.74 -6.29 12.45
C ASP A 48 -4.33 -5.76 12.72
N GLY A 49 -3.58 -6.48 13.54
CA GLY A 49 -2.14 -6.27 13.69
C GLY A 49 -1.35 -7.23 12.80
N PHE A 50 -0.05 -7.14 12.88
CA PHE A 50 0.87 -7.92 12.06
C PHE A 50 2.15 -8.27 12.82
N TYR A 51 2.82 -9.34 12.40
CA TYR A 51 4.14 -9.70 12.87
C TYR A 51 5.22 -8.87 12.18
N ASP A 52 6.13 -8.27 12.96
CA ASP A 52 7.18 -7.37 12.46
C ASP A 52 8.60 -7.92 12.62
N GLY A 53 8.74 -9.21 12.91
CA GLY A 53 10.03 -9.86 13.12
C GLY A 53 10.42 -9.97 14.61
N GLU A 54 11.37 -10.86 14.91
CA GLU A 54 12.00 -11.01 16.23
C GLU A 54 11.03 -11.18 17.43
N GLY A 55 9.90 -11.84 17.20
CA GLY A 55 8.86 -12.01 18.23
C GLY A 55 8.03 -10.76 18.50
N VAL A 56 8.12 -9.75 17.64
CA VAL A 56 7.40 -8.49 17.79
C VAL A 56 6.17 -8.46 16.90
N TYR A 57 5.06 -8.05 17.48
CA TYR A 57 3.81 -7.72 16.78
C TYR A 57 3.50 -6.24 16.93
N LYS A 58 2.83 -5.68 15.94
CA LYS A 58 2.39 -4.29 15.92
C LYS A 58 0.92 -4.18 15.58
N VAL A 59 0.24 -3.25 16.25
CA VAL A 59 -1.13 -2.86 15.96
C VAL A 59 -1.13 -1.35 15.75
N ARG A 60 -1.63 -0.90 14.59
CA ARG A 60 -1.62 0.52 14.20
C ARG A 60 -3.01 1.09 14.08
N PHE A 61 -3.20 2.28 14.59
CA PHE A 61 -4.45 3.02 14.54
C PHE A 61 -4.22 4.47 14.16
N MET A 62 -5.07 5.00 13.28
CA MET A 62 -5.09 6.42 12.89
C MET A 62 -6.36 7.07 13.46
N PRO A 63 -6.27 7.87 14.54
CA PRO A 63 -7.44 8.48 15.17
C PRO A 63 -8.01 9.61 14.32
N SER A 64 -9.36 9.72 14.27
CA SER A 64 -10.09 10.74 13.51
C SER A 64 -10.61 11.90 14.35
N PHE A 65 -10.54 11.82 15.69
CA PHE A 65 -11.09 12.83 16.60
C PHE A 65 -10.08 13.25 17.66
N VAL A 66 -10.11 14.53 18.01
CA VAL A 66 -9.31 15.09 19.12
C VAL A 66 -10.02 14.79 20.42
N GLU A 67 -9.67 13.68 21.04
CA GLU A 67 -10.24 13.17 22.28
C GLU A 67 -9.32 12.14 22.94
N THR A 68 -9.69 11.65 24.10
CA THR A 68 -9.02 10.53 24.75
C THR A 68 -9.60 9.22 24.22
N TYR A 69 -8.71 8.30 23.85
CA TYR A 69 -9.05 6.95 23.44
C TYR A 69 -8.53 5.93 24.45
N THR A 70 -9.29 4.85 24.59
CA THR A 70 -8.81 3.60 25.18
C THR A 70 -8.57 2.58 24.10
N PHE A 71 -7.69 1.62 24.34
CA PHE A 71 -7.52 0.47 23.46
C PHE A 71 -7.45 -0.85 24.24
N GLU A 72 -7.84 -1.90 23.53
CA GLU A 72 -7.63 -3.29 23.92
C GLU A 72 -6.98 -4.02 22.76
N VAL A 73 -5.81 -4.64 23.00
CA VAL A 73 -5.09 -5.50 22.06
C VAL A 73 -5.10 -6.92 22.59
N THR A 74 -5.51 -7.87 21.73
CA THR A 74 -5.63 -9.29 22.07
C THR A 74 -5.42 -10.15 20.82
N GLY A 75 -5.31 -11.46 21.02
CA GLY A 75 -5.16 -12.44 19.95
C GLY A 75 -4.36 -13.67 20.41
N SER A 76 -4.27 -14.66 19.54
CA SER A 76 -3.50 -15.89 19.83
C SER A 76 -1.99 -15.63 19.97
N ALA A 77 -1.47 -14.56 19.34
CA ALA A 77 -0.08 -14.14 19.51
C ALA A 77 0.29 -13.80 20.98
N VAL A 78 -0.71 -13.50 21.81
CA VAL A 78 -0.57 -13.12 23.22
C VAL A 78 -1.38 -14.03 24.16
N ASP A 79 -1.65 -15.28 23.77
CA ASP A 79 -2.45 -16.27 24.55
C ASP A 79 -3.87 -15.79 24.90
N GLY A 80 -4.45 -14.86 24.12
CA GLY A 80 -5.73 -14.24 24.45
C GLY A 80 -5.67 -13.24 25.62
N GLU A 81 -4.48 -12.91 26.14
CA GLU A 81 -4.31 -11.85 27.14
C GLU A 81 -4.84 -10.52 26.54
N VAL A 82 -5.54 -9.73 27.32
CA VAL A 82 -6.01 -8.39 26.94
C VAL A 82 -5.02 -7.35 27.44
N LEU A 83 -4.33 -6.71 26.51
CA LEU A 83 -3.41 -5.62 26.78
C LEU A 83 -4.16 -4.31 26.53
N SER A 84 -4.26 -3.44 27.53
CA SER A 84 -5.09 -2.24 27.44
C SER A 84 -4.31 -0.98 27.81
N GLY A 85 -4.77 0.15 27.32
CA GLY A 85 -4.19 1.45 27.62
C GLY A 85 -5.08 2.59 27.21
N GLU A 86 -4.57 3.80 27.47
CA GLU A 86 -5.23 5.07 27.17
C GLU A 86 -4.20 6.03 26.56
N PHE A 87 -4.63 6.83 25.60
CA PHE A 87 -3.83 7.88 24.97
C PHE A 87 -4.69 9.09 24.59
N GLU A 88 -4.03 10.22 24.45
CA GLU A 88 -4.65 11.48 24.04
C GLU A 88 -4.36 11.77 22.57
N VAL A 89 -5.37 12.29 21.86
CA VAL A 89 -5.24 12.77 20.49
C VAL A 89 -5.24 14.29 20.49
N THR A 90 -4.17 14.89 20.02
CA THR A 90 -4.03 16.32 19.84
C THR A 90 -4.57 16.78 18.50
N PRO A 91 -4.86 18.08 18.31
CA PRO A 91 -5.14 18.64 17.00
C PRO A 91 -4.05 18.29 15.99
N ALA A 92 -4.45 18.16 14.71
CA ALA A 92 -3.51 17.99 13.62
C ALA A 92 -2.54 19.17 13.54
N GLY A 93 -1.25 18.88 13.34
CA GLY A 93 -0.20 19.89 13.16
C GLY A 93 -0.23 20.52 11.78
N GLU A 94 0.64 21.49 11.57
CA GLU A 94 0.81 22.15 10.27
C GLU A 94 1.15 21.12 9.17
N GLY A 95 0.45 21.20 8.02
CA GLY A 95 0.61 20.27 6.90
C GLY A 95 -0.07 18.91 7.08
N ASN A 96 -0.70 18.65 8.23
CA ASN A 96 -1.48 17.44 8.44
C ASN A 96 -2.98 17.71 8.20
N HIS A 97 -3.42 17.48 6.96
CA HIS A 97 -4.79 17.69 6.51
C HIS A 97 -5.67 16.42 6.57
N GLY A 98 -5.09 15.31 7.07
CA GLY A 98 -5.74 14.00 7.06
C GLY A 98 -5.65 13.30 5.70
N PRO A 99 -6.29 12.13 5.56
CA PRO A 99 -6.31 11.38 4.30
C PRO A 99 -7.14 12.09 3.22
N ILE A 100 -6.83 11.78 1.95
CA ILE A 100 -7.57 12.34 0.81
C ILE A 100 -8.85 11.55 0.56
N ARG A 101 -9.89 12.30 0.16
CA ARG A 101 -11.23 11.81 -0.16
C ARG A 101 -11.69 12.28 -1.53
N VAL A 102 -12.63 11.57 -2.11
CA VAL A 102 -13.38 12.09 -3.26
C VAL A 102 -14.28 13.23 -2.77
N ALA A 103 -14.21 14.35 -3.47
CA ALA A 103 -15.00 15.55 -3.19
C ALA A 103 -15.77 16.00 -4.44
N ASN A 104 -17.01 16.45 -4.25
CA ASN A 104 -17.84 16.99 -5.35
C ASN A 104 -17.88 16.08 -6.60
N THR A 105 -17.96 14.76 -6.39
CA THR A 105 -18.04 13.69 -7.40
C THR A 105 -16.75 13.54 -8.24
N TYR A 106 -16.15 14.63 -8.71
CA TYR A 106 -15.10 14.61 -9.74
C TYR A 106 -13.74 15.13 -9.25
N HIS A 107 -13.63 15.49 -7.99
CA HIS A 107 -12.46 16.14 -7.41
C HIS A 107 -11.98 15.37 -6.17
N PHE A 108 -10.87 15.84 -5.62
CA PHE A 108 -10.32 15.36 -4.35
C PHE A 108 -10.19 16.51 -3.35
N ALA A 109 -10.31 16.19 -2.09
CA ALA A 109 -9.99 17.07 -0.97
C ALA A 109 -9.42 16.23 0.17
N TYR A 110 -8.63 16.85 1.03
CA TYR A 110 -8.25 16.26 2.29
C TYR A 110 -9.45 16.14 3.24
N GLU A 111 -9.31 15.32 4.28
CA GLU A 111 -10.36 15.10 5.27
C GLU A 111 -10.82 16.38 5.96
N ASP A 112 -9.96 17.38 6.12
CA ASP A 112 -10.28 18.69 6.68
C ASP A 112 -10.99 19.64 5.69
N GLY A 113 -11.22 19.21 4.45
CA GLY A 113 -11.86 19.99 3.39
C GLY A 113 -10.90 20.83 2.53
N THR A 114 -9.59 20.82 2.82
CA THR A 114 -8.59 21.49 1.97
C THR A 114 -8.58 20.85 0.57
N PRO A 115 -8.74 21.62 -0.52
CA PRO A 115 -8.72 21.06 -1.87
C PRO A 115 -7.40 20.36 -2.21
N TYR A 116 -7.48 19.23 -2.90
CA TYR A 116 -6.31 18.50 -3.41
C TYR A 116 -6.36 18.39 -4.92
N TYR A 117 -5.31 18.87 -5.58
CA TYR A 117 -5.13 18.78 -7.02
C TYR A 117 -3.98 17.83 -7.32
N SER A 118 -4.29 16.62 -7.78
CA SER A 118 -3.30 15.58 -8.04
C SER A 118 -2.34 15.97 -9.17
N ILE A 119 -1.08 16.18 -8.84
CA ILE A 119 0.03 16.32 -9.77
C ILE A 119 1.00 15.20 -9.45
N GLY A 120 0.87 14.08 -10.18
CA GLY A 120 1.59 12.86 -9.89
C GLY A 120 2.73 12.55 -10.84
N THR A 121 3.57 11.64 -10.41
CA THR A 121 4.54 10.94 -11.26
C THR A 121 4.57 9.47 -10.90
N THR A 122 5.06 8.63 -11.82
CA THR A 122 5.25 7.20 -11.58
C THR A 122 6.74 6.88 -11.55
N CYS A 123 7.20 6.35 -10.43
CA CYS A 123 8.57 5.86 -10.23
C CYS A 123 8.51 4.47 -9.62
N TYR A 124 8.22 3.47 -10.44
CA TYR A 124 7.77 2.13 -10.04
C TYR A 124 8.55 1.46 -8.89
N VAL A 125 9.87 1.63 -8.84
CA VAL A 125 10.75 0.94 -7.88
C VAL A 125 11.78 1.87 -7.25
N TRP A 126 11.46 3.16 -7.11
CA TRP A 126 12.37 4.14 -6.53
C TRP A 126 12.77 3.78 -5.10
N ASP A 127 11.85 3.21 -4.35
CA ASP A 127 11.99 2.75 -2.96
C ASP A 127 12.91 1.54 -2.82
N LEU A 128 13.10 0.74 -3.88
CA LEU A 128 13.94 -0.46 -3.89
C LEU A 128 15.34 -0.22 -4.51
N GLN A 129 15.69 1.03 -4.76
CA GLN A 129 17.02 1.43 -5.28
C GLN A 129 18.04 1.64 -4.15
N SER A 130 19.24 2.13 -4.53
CA SER A 130 20.25 2.51 -3.53
C SER A 130 19.79 3.70 -2.68
N ASP A 131 20.37 3.84 -1.49
CA ASP A 131 20.05 4.95 -0.58
C ASP A 131 20.34 6.32 -1.22
N GLU A 132 21.38 6.42 -2.06
CA GLU A 132 21.72 7.63 -2.80
C GLU A 132 20.64 7.99 -3.82
N LEU A 133 20.12 7.01 -4.57
CA LEU A 133 19.07 7.25 -5.55
C LEU A 133 17.72 7.56 -4.89
N ILE A 134 17.40 6.91 -3.77
CA ILE A 134 16.24 7.24 -2.95
C ILE A 134 16.33 8.69 -2.44
N ALA A 135 17.48 9.10 -1.88
CA ALA A 135 17.68 10.45 -1.41
C ALA A 135 17.58 11.49 -2.54
N GLN A 136 18.14 11.19 -3.70
CA GLN A 136 18.02 12.04 -4.89
C GLN A 136 16.57 12.17 -5.36
N THR A 137 15.81 11.08 -5.34
CA THR A 137 14.39 11.08 -5.71
C THR A 137 13.58 11.97 -4.75
N LEU A 138 13.76 11.82 -3.45
CA LEU A 138 13.09 12.65 -2.43
C LEU A 138 13.45 14.13 -2.58
N GLU A 139 14.72 14.46 -2.83
CA GLU A 139 15.15 15.85 -3.05
C GLU A 139 14.55 16.42 -4.36
N THR A 140 14.46 15.61 -5.39
CA THR A 140 13.78 15.99 -6.64
C THR A 140 12.30 16.27 -6.41
N LEU A 141 11.61 15.39 -5.70
CA LEU A 141 10.18 15.57 -5.38
C LEU A 141 9.94 16.83 -4.55
N LYS A 142 10.77 17.07 -3.54
CA LYS A 142 10.70 18.25 -2.66
C LYS A 142 10.81 19.57 -3.42
N ASN A 143 11.60 19.60 -4.49
CA ASN A 143 11.88 20.81 -5.27
C ASN A 143 10.98 20.96 -6.51
N ASN A 144 9.97 20.11 -6.65
CA ASN A 144 9.03 20.13 -7.77
C ASN A 144 7.58 20.17 -7.27
N ALA A 145 6.64 20.30 -8.20
CA ALA A 145 5.22 20.44 -7.89
C ALA A 145 4.49 19.09 -7.67
N PHE A 146 5.22 17.98 -7.65
CA PHE A 146 4.61 16.66 -7.45
C PHE A 146 4.10 16.51 -6.02
N ASN A 147 2.84 16.12 -5.90
CA ASN A 147 2.19 15.81 -4.62
C ASN A 147 1.66 14.38 -4.53
N LYS A 148 1.95 13.56 -5.54
CA LYS A 148 1.65 12.12 -5.58
C LYS A 148 2.77 11.38 -6.32
N ILE A 149 3.19 10.24 -5.77
CA ILE A 149 4.08 9.31 -6.46
C ILE A 149 3.45 7.91 -6.47
N ARG A 150 3.46 7.27 -7.63
CA ARG A 150 2.95 5.92 -7.85
C ARG A 150 4.11 4.94 -7.92
N PHE A 151 4.11 3.89 -7.08
CA PHE A 151 5.21 2.92 -6.99
C PHE A 151 4.77 1.55 -6.48
N CYS A 152 5.60 0.54 -6.73
CA CYS A 152 5.27 -0.85 -6.49
C CYS A 152 5.69 -1.31 -5.09
N VAL A 153 4.88 -2.16 -4.45
CA VAL A 153 5.26 -2.90 -3.24
C VAL A 153 6.20 -4.06 -3.58
N PHE A 154 5.97 -4.73 -4.72
CA PHE A 154 6.86 -5.78 -5.23
C PHE A 154 7.97 -5.23 -6.13
N PRO A 155 9.16 -5.86 -6.17
CA PRO A 155 10.17 -5.57 -7.16
C PRO A 155 9.61 -5.72 -8.59
N LYS A 156 10.01 -4.85 -9.51
CA LYS A 156 9.58 -4.88 -10.91
C LYS A 156 10.74 -5.31 -11.82
N HIS A 157 10.50 -6.35 -12.62
CA HIS A 157 11.42 -6.82 -13.64
C HIS A 157 11.12 -6.14 -14.97
N TYR A 158 11.99 -5.22 -15.41
CA TYR A 158 11.82 -4.48 -16.65
C TYR A 158 13.18 -3.96 -17.17
N ASP A 159 13.28 -3.63 -18.45
CA ASP A 159 14.54 -3.28 -19.14
C ASP A 159 15.22 -1.99 -18.64
N TYR A 160 14.49 -1.07 -18.03
CA TYR A 160 15.06 0.09 -17.36
C TYR A 160 15.53 -0.18 -15.92
N ASN A 161 15.27 -1.38 -15.38
CA ASN A 161 15.60 -1.78 -14.01
C ASN A 161 16.25 -3.17 -14.02
N LEU A 162 17.48 -3.25 -14.53
CA LEU A 162 18.21 -4.51 -14.76
C LEU A 162 18.83 -5.09 -13.48
N GLY A 163 18.93 -4.32 -12.41
CA GLY A 163 19.53 -4.75 -11.14
C GLY A 163 18.61 -5.61 -10.29
N GLU A 164 19.21 -6.29 -9.32
CA GLU A 164 18.46 -6.92 -8.25
C GLU A 164 17.92 -5.84 -7.30
N PRO A 165 16.70 -6.03 -6.73
CA PRO A 165 16.18 -5.12 -5.72
C PRO A 165 17.00 -5.22 -4.44
N ARG A 166 16.98 -4.19 -3.61
CA ARG A 166 17.67 -4.17 -2.32
C ARG A 166 17.18 -5.24 -1.33
N SER A 167 15.95 -5.69 -1.49
CA SER A 167 15.32 -6.72 -0.66
C SER A 167 14.11 -7.34 -1.37
N TYR A 168 13.67 -8.47 -0.86
CA TYR A 168 12.51 -9.20 -1.35
C TYR A 168 11.43 -9.29 -0.28
N PRO A 169 10.14 -9.38 -0.66
CA PRO A 169 9.01 -9.37 0.27
C PRO A 169 8.85 -10.68 1.08
N TYR A 170 9.49 -11.76 0.65
CA TYR A 170 9.39 -13.08 1.27
C TYR A 170 10.76 -13.62 1.68
N GLU A 171 10.78 -14.54 2.63
CA GLU A 171 11.95 -15.35 2.95
C GLU A 171 12.25 -16.31 1.80
N GLY A 172 13.52 -16.48 1.46
CA GLY A 172 13.95 -17.37 0.39
C GLY A 172 15.08 -16.81 -0.45
N THR A 173 15.23 -17.36 -1.65
CA THR A 173 16.30 -16.97 -2.58
C THR A 173 15.77 -16.76 -4.00
N PRO A 174 16.22 -15.70 -4.69
CA PRO A 174 15.92 -15.50 -6.10
C PRO A 174 16.67 -16.51 -6.97
N MET A 175 16.25 -16.62 -8.22
CA MET A 175 17.02 -17.30 -9.26
C MET A 175 18.40 -16.66 -9.41
N ASP A 176 19.36 -17.43 -9.93
CA ASP A 176 20.67 -16.89 -10.30
C ASP A 176 20.54 -15.84 -11.41
N SER A 177 20.78 -14.57 -11.09
CA SER A 177 20.67 -13.45 -12.02
C SER A 177 21.93 -13.27 -12.89
N SER A 178 23.02 -14.01 -12.66
CA SER A 178 24.22 -13.96 -13.48
C SER A 178 23.98 -14.34 -14.95
N VAL A 179 22.92 -15.08 -15.22
CA VAL A 179 22.47 -15.48 -16.57
C VAL A 179 21.74 -14.37 -17.33
N LEU A 180 21.35 -13.28 -16.64
CA LEU A 180 20.61 -12.17 -17.24
C LEU A 180 21.59 -11.22 -17.92
N THR A 181 21.26 -10.86 -19.17
CA THR A 181 21.95 -9.81 -19.92
C THR A 181 20.92 -8.79 -20.41
N LYS A 182 21.39 -7.64 -20.89
CA LYS A 182 20.49 -6.64 -21.48
C LYS A 182 19.70 -7.21 -22.67
N GLU A 183 20.29 -8.10 -23.44
CA GLU A 183 19.72 -8.68 -24.65
C GLU A 183 18.67 -9.75 -24.35
N ASN A 184 18.86 -10.55 -23.29
CA ASN A 184 17.92 -11.63 -22.92
C ASN A 184 16.98 -11.28 -21.77
N PHE A 185 17.14 -10.10 -21.15
CA PHE A 185 16.49 -9.74 -19.89
C PHE A 185 14.96 -9.91 -19.95
N MET A 186 14.34 -9.39 -21.00
CA MET A 186 12.89 -9.45 -21.16
C MET A 186 12.32 -10.86 -21.38
N GLU A 187 13.17 -11.82 -21.82
CA GLU A 187 12.76 -13.21 -21.97
C GLU A 187 12.48 -13.90 -20.63
N TYR A 188 12.98 -13.31 -19.54
CA TYR A 188 12.77 -13.82 -18.18
C TYR A 188 11.48 -13.31 -17.53
N THR A 189 10.78 -12.38 -18.16
CA THR A 189 9.46 -11.95 -17.67
C THR A 189 8.52 -13.16 -17.56
N GLY A 190 8.03 -13.43 -16.35
CA GLY A 190 7.17 -14.56 -16.05
C GLY A 190 7.86 -15.92 -15.96
N LYS A 191 9.19 -16.00 -16.15
CA LYS A 191 9.95 -17.22 -15.84
C LYS A 191 10.26 -17.24 -14.34
N THR A 192 9.71 -18.22 -13.64
CA THR A 192 9.83 -18.30 -12.17
C THR A 192 10.76 -19.42 -11.71
N GLU A 193 11.33 -20.19 -12.64
CA GLU A 193 12.22 -21.29 -12.36
C GLU A 193 13.50 -20.81 -11.67
N GLY A 194 13.95 -21.56 -10.67
CA GLY A 194 15.14 -21.24 -9.88
C GLY A 194 14.91 -20.31 -8.69
N ASN A 195 13.69 -19.77 -8.53
CA ASN A 195 13.30 -19.06 -7.32
C ASN A 195 12.80 -20.04 -6.26
N HIS A 196 13.15 -19.77 -4.98
CA HIS A 196 12.77 -20.59 -3.83
C HIS A 196 12.25 -19.67 -2.72
N TRP A 197 10.95 -19.34 -2.75
CA TRP A 197 10.29 -18.50 -1.76
C TRP A 197 9.39 -19.30 -0.84
N ASP A 198 9.38 -18.93 0.44
CA ASP A 198 8.32 -19.30 1.36
C ASP A 198 7.24 -18.20 1.37
N PHE A 199 6.21 -18.37 0.57
CA PHE A 199 5.11 -17.41 0.44
C PHE A 199 4.23 -17.29 1.70
N GLU A 200 4.47 -18.07 2.73
CA GLU A 200 3.83 -17.95 4.03
C GLU A 200 4.73 -17.22 5.06
N ARG A 201 5.95 -16.81 4.66
CA ARG A 201 6.89 -16.05 5.49
C ARG A 201 7.34 -14.79 4.82
N PHE A 202 6.80 -13.68 5.29
CA PHE A 202 7.24 -12.38 4.82
C PHE A 202 8.63 -12.03 5.36
N ASN A 203 9.32 -11.14 4.64
CA ASN A 203 10.53 -10.49 5.11
C ASN A 203 10.17 -9.14 5.74
N PRO A 204 10.07 -8.99 7.06
CA PRO A 204 9.67 -7.73 7.69
C PRO A 204 10.57 -6.55 7.32
N ALA A 205 11.87 -6.77 7.12
CA ALA A 205 12.82 -5.70 6.76
C ALA A 205 12.49 -5.03 5.42
N HIS A 206 11.95 -5.79 4.45
CA HIS A 206 11.48 -5.24 3.17
C HIS A 206 10.33 -4.24 3.40
N PHE A 207 9.32 -4.64 4.15
CA PHE A 207 8.15 -3.79 4.43
C PHE A 207 8.49 -2.61 5.34
N GLN A 208 9.36 -2.78 6.34
CA GLN A 208 9.87 -1.70 7.18
C GLN A 208 10.59 -0.63 6.34
N HIS A 209 11.28 -1.05 5.28
CA HIS A 209 11.93 -0.12 4.36
C HIS A 209 10.88 0.67 3.54
N ILE A 210 9.85 0.02 3.01
CA ILE A 210 8.73 0.69 2.31
C ILE A 210 8.02 1.67 3.25
N GLU A 211 7.81 1.31 4.52
CA GLU A 211 7.24 2.21 5.52
C GLU A 211 8.06 3.49 5.69
N LYS A 212 9.39 3.37 5.74
CA LYS A 212 10.27 4.57 5.79
C LYS A 212 10.08 5.44 4.57
N CYS A 213 9.93 4.87 3.38
CA CYS A 213 9.67 5.61 2.16
C CYS A 213 8.29 6.29 2.18
N ILE A 214 7.23 5.62 2.64
CA ILE A 214 5.89 6.20 2.81
C ILE A 214 5.93 7.37 3.78
N LEU A 215 6.62 7.23 4.91
CA LEU A 215 6.77 8.28 5.90
C LEU A 215 7.57 9.48 5.38
N ALA A 216 8.64 9.23 4.62
CA ALA A 216 9.42 10.29 3.98
C ALA A 216 8.58 11.10 2.97
N LEU A 217 7.73 10.44 2.20
CA LEU A 217 6.76 11.09 1.31
C LEU A 217 5.74 11.92 2.11
N ARG A 218 5.19 11.36 3.19
CA ARG A 218 4.25 12.05 4.08
C ARG A 218 4.84 13.34 4.61
N ASP A 219 6.09 13.30 5.05
CA ASP A 219 6.80 14.45 5.62
C ASP A 219 7.09 15.55 4.58
N LEU A 220 7.02 15.21 3.28
CA LEU A 220 7.07 16.13 2.15
C LEU A 220 5.67 16.59 1.67
N GLY A 221 4.58 16.10 2.29
CA GLY A 221 3.21 16.36 1.83
C GLY A 221 2.85 15.63 0.52
N ILE A 222 3.46 14.46 0.28
CA ILE A 222 3.30 13.69 -0.95
C ILE A 222 2.52 12.40 -0.66
N GLU A 223 1.52 12.13 -1.49
CA GLU A 223 0.73 10.91 -1.44
C GLU A 223 1.50 9.72 -2.04
N ALA A 224 1.43 8.59 -1.34
CA ALA A 224 1.98 7.30 -1.75
C ALA A 224 0.88 6.47 -2.42
N ASP A 225 0.83 6.46 -3.74
CA ASP A 225 -0.09 5.63 -4.53
C ASP A 225 0.54 4.25 -4.74
N LEU A 226 0.20 3.33 -3.83
CA LEU A 226 0.84 2.02 -3.75
C LEU A 226 0.27 1.05 -4.77
N ILE A 227 1.08 0.65 -5.74
CA ILE A 227 0.80 -0.46 -6.64
C ILE A 227 1.05 -1.75 -5.87
N VAL A 228 -0.04 -2.38 -5.42
CA VAL A 228 0.05 -3.58 -4.58
C VAL A 228 0.50 -4.79 -5.39
N MET A 229 0.02 -4.92 -6.64
CA MET A 229 0.42 -6.00 -7.55
C MET A 229 0.72 -5.48 -8.95
N HIS A 230 1.60 -6.17 -9.69
CA HIS A 230 1.89 -5.91 -11.11
C HIS A 230 2.35 -7.19 -11.82
N PRO A 231 2.23 -7.29 -13.17
CA PRO A 231 2.58 -8.51 -13.92
C PRO A 231 4.07 -8.62 -14.29
N TYR A 232 4.87 -7.56 -14.11
CA TYR A 232 6.28 -7.49 -14.51
C TYR A 232 7.19 -8.18 -13.49
N ASP A 233 7.20 -9.51 -13.56
CA ASP A 233 7.70 -10.37 -12.51
C ASP A 233 8.49 -11.56 -13.08
N ARG A 234 9.62 -11.88 -12.46
CA ARG A 234 10.40 -13.10 -12.69
C ARG A 234 10.58 -13.93 -11.42
N TRP A 235 10.02 -13.48 -10.32
CA TRP A 235 10.16 -14.10 -9.00
C TRP A 235 8.96 -14.97 -8.61
N GLY A 236 7.81 -14.81 -9.27
CA GLY A 236 6.60 -15.58 -9.01
C GLY A 236 5.56 -14.85 -8.14
N PHE A 237 5.81 -13.61 -7.73
CA PHE A 237 4.88 -12.83 -6.89
C PHE A 237 3.53 -12.55 -7.56
N SER A 238 3.52 -12.39 -8.89
CA SER A 238 2.29 -12.24 -9.68
C SER A 238 1.51 -13.54 -9.90
N ARG A 239 2.05 -14.68 -9.45
CA ARG A 239 1.55 -16.04 -9.72
C ARG A 239 1.19 -16.82 -8.46
N MET A 240 1.18 -16.16 -7.31
CA MET A 240 0.80 -16.74 -6.02
C MET A 240 -0.58 -17.39 -6.09
N THR A 241 -0.81 -18.39 -5.22
CA THR A 241 -2.13 -19.01 -5.06
C THR A 241 -3.12 -18.04 -4.42
N LYS A 242 -4.39 -18.41 -4.42
CA LYS A 242 -5.44 -17.61 -3.78
C LYS A 242 -5.16 -17.36 -2.30
N GLU A 243 -4.73 -18.39 -1.59
CA GLU A 243 -4.44 -18.34 -0.16
C GLU A 243 -3.23 -17.45 0.14
N GLN A 244 -2.19 -17.54 -0.69
CA GLN A 244 -0.99 -16.70 -0.61
C GLN A 244 -1.31 -15.22 -0.91
N ASP A 245 -2.12 -14.96 -1.94
CA ASP A 245 -2.61 -13.62 -2.23
C ASP A 245 -3.39 -13.03 -1.04
N ASP A 246 -4.35 -13.78 -0.49
CA ASP A 246 -5.20 -13.31 0.61
C ASP A 246 -4.37 -13.01 1.86
N LEU A 247 -3.35 -13.82 2.15
CA LEU A 247 -2.39 -13.59 3.23
C LEU A 247 -1.60 -12.29 2.99
N TYR A 248 -1.07 -12.12 1.78
CA TYR A 248 -0.33 -10.91 1.38
C TYR A 248 -1.17 -9.65 1.52
N TRP A 249 -2.39 -9.63 0.96
CA TRP A 249 -3.28 -8.49 1.04
C TRP A 249 -3.60 -8.09 2.49
N LYS A 250 -3.92 -9.06 3.34
CA LYS A 250 -4.18 -8.81 4.77
C LYS A 250 -2.96 -8.23 5.47
N TYR A 251 -1.77 -8.78 5.21
CA TYR A 251 -0.53 -8.31 5.82
C TYR A 251 -0.19 -6.88 5.40
N VAL A 252 -0.28 -6.55 4.12
CA VAL A 252 0.00 -5.22 3.58
C VAL A 252 -0.98 -4.19 4.13
N ILE A 253 -2.27 -4.52 4.19
CA ILE A 253 -3.29 -3.61 4.73
C ILE A 253 -3.06 -3.38 6.23
N ALA A 254 -2.83 -4.43 7.02
CA ALA A 254 -2.56 -4.29 8.46
C ALA A 254 -1.34 -3.39 8.73
N ARG A 255 -0.32 -3.45 7.86
CA ARG A 255 0.90 -2.64 8.00
C ARG A 255 0.72 -1.19 7.59
N PHE A 256 0.03 -0.92 6.47
CA PHE A 256 0.09 0.39 5.82
C PHE A 256 -1.19 1.23 6.00
N SER A 257 -2.33 0.64 6.29
CA SER A 257 -3.60 1.36 6.30
C SER A 257 -3.67 2.52 7.30
N ALA A 258 -2.89 2.49 8.38
CA ALA A 258 -2.87 3.59 9.34
C ALA A 258 -2.09 4.84 8.86
N TYR A 259 -1.42 4.80 7.71
CA TYR A 259 -0.75 5.98 7.15
C TYR A 259 -1.72 6.82 6.33
N ARG A 260 -1.93 8.08 6.69
CA ARG A 260 -2.90 8.98 6.05
C ARG A 260 -2.64 9.26 4.57
N ASN A 261 -1.40 9.14 4.12
CA ASN A 261 -0.94 9.51 2.77
C ASN A 261 -0.88 8.33 1.79
N ILE A 262 -1.61 7.24 2.01
CA ILE A 262 -1.64 6.13 1.06
C ILE A 262 -2.90 6.12 0.20
N TRP A 263 -2.71 5.66 -1.03
CA TRP A 263 -3.78 5.25 -1.94
C TRP A 263 -3.53 3.79 -2.33
N TRP A 264 -4.60 3.03 -2.55
CA TRP A 264 -4.51 1.64 -2.96
C TRP A 264 -4.72 1.51 -4.48
N ALA A 265 -3.65 1.31 -5.25
CA ALA A 265 -3.74 0.83 -6.62
C ALA A 265 -3.65 -0.71 -6.60
N LEU A 266 -4.77 -1.40 -6.83
CA LEU A 266 -4.82 -2.87 -6.72
C LEU A 266 -3.82 -3.52 -7.66
N ALA A 267 -3.76 -3.03 -8.88
CA ALA A 267 -2.81 -3.49 -9.87
C ALA A 267 -2.33 -2.36 -10.77
N ASN A 268 -1.09 -2.48 -11.25
CA ASN A 268 -0.69 -1.90 -12.52
C ASN A 268 -1.04 -2.91 -13.61
N GLU A 269 -1.74 -2.45 -14.67
CA GLU A 269 -2.07 -3.25 -15.85
C GLU A 269 -2.68 -4.63 -15.50
N TYR A 270 -3.83 -4.58 -14.81
CA TYR A 270 -4.53 -5.76 -14.30
C TYR A 270 -4.79 -6.83 -15.39
N ASP A 271 -4.94 -6.37 -16.64
CA ASP A 271 -5.25 -7.18 -17.82
C ASP A 271 -4.05 -7.96 -18.39
N LEU A 272 -2.84 -7.69 -17.92
CA LEU A 272 -1.63 -8.41 -18.30
C LEU A 272 -1.25 -9.57 -17.37
N PHE A 273 -1.98 -9.78 -16.28
CA PHE A 273 -1.67 -10.87 -15.35
C PHE A 273 -2.01 -12.23 -15.94
N PRO A 274 -1.05 -13.18 -15.98
CA PRO A 274 -1.25 -14.45 -16.66
C PRO A 274 -2.18 -15.41 -15.93
N LYS A 275 -2.40 -15.24 -14.62
CA LYS A 275 -3.14 -16.18 -13.76
C LYS A 275 -4.16 -15.53 -12.83
N LYS A 276 -4.38 -14.23 -12.92
CA LYS A 276 -5.40 -13.53 -12.12
C LYS A 276 -6.64 -13.31 -12.98
N THR A 277 -7.79 -13.54 -12.36
CA THR A 277 -9.10 -13.39 -13.00
C THR A 277 -9.83 -12.16 -12.48
N MET A 278 -10.94 -11.81 -13.11
CA MET A 278 -11.81 -10.73 -12.59
C MET A 278 -12.32 -11.02 -11.18
N GLU A 279 -12.55 -12.31 -10.85
CA GLU A 279 -12.97 -12.72 -9.50
C GLU A 279 -11.88 -12.48 -8.46
N ASP A 280 -10.60 -12.62 -8.84
CA ASP A 280 -9.48 -12.34 -7.96
C ASP A 280 -9.42 -10.84 -7.61
N TRP A 281 -9.58 -9.95 -8.59
CA TRP A 281 -9.58 -8.50 -8.35
C TRP A 281 -10.76 -8.07 -7.46
N GLU A 282 -11.95 -8.60 -7.65
CA GLU A 282 -13.11 -8.34 -6.80
C GLU A 282 -12.89 -8.89 -5.37
N ARG A 283 -12.19 -10.02 -5.23
CA ARG A 283 -11.82 -10.58 -3.91
C ARG A 283 -10.84 -9.67 -3.18
N TYR A 284 -9.79 -9.18 -3.84
CA TYR A 284 -8.83 -8.25 -3.22
C TYR A 284 -9.50 -6.94 -2.84
N ALA A 285 -10.35 -6.42 -3.70
CA ALA A 285 -11.13 -5.23 -3.39
C ALA A 285 -12.02 -5.42 -2.15
N LYS A 286 -12.64 -6.60 -2.01
CA LYS A 286 -13.42 -6.95 -0.82
C LYS A 286 -12.54 -6.98 0.43
N ILE A 287 -11.35 -7.60 0.36
CA ILE A 287 -10.41 -7.63 1.50
C ILE A 287 -10.04 -6.22 1.93
N ILE A 288 -9.70 -5.32 0.98
CA ILE A 288 -9.38 -3.92 1.31
C ILE A 288 -10.59 -3.24 1.98
N CYS A 289 -11.79 -3.36 1.40
CA CYS A 289 -12.98 -2.72 1.94
C CYS A 289 -13.34 -3.20 3.35
N GLU A 290 -13.01 -4.45 3.69
CA GLU A 290 -13.28 -5.03 5.01
C GLU A 290 -12.18 -4.75 6.03
N LYS A 291 -10.92 -4.60 5.58
CA LYS A 291 -9.74 -4.55 6.45
C LYS A 291 -9.10 -3.16 6.58
N ASP A 292 -9.37 -2.24 5.65
CA ASP A 292 -8.98 -0.83 5.74
C ASP A 292 -10.13 0.01 6.32
N PRO A 293 -10.13 0.29 7.62
CA PRO A 293 -11.22 1.02 8.27
C PRO A 293 -11.20 2.53 7.93
N TYR A 294 -10.13 3.00 7.33
CA TYR A 294 -9.92 4.42 7.04
C TYR A 294 -10.44 4.85 5.67
N ASN A 295 -10.87 3.88 4.85
CA ASN A 295 -11.52 4.15 3.57
C ASN A 295 -10.65 4.94 2.59
N HIS A 296 -9.36 4.59 2.50
CA HIS A 296 -8.43 5.20 1.55
C HIS A 296 -8.91 5.09 0.10
N LEU A 297 -8.41 5.95 -0.75
CA LEU A 297 -8.70 5.91 -2.17
C LEU A 297 -8.26 4.57 -2.78
N ARG A 298 -9.08 4.03 -3.67
CA ARG A 298 -8.88 2.72 -4.32
C ARG A 298 -9.06 2.82 -5.81
N SER A 299 -8.13 2.24 -6.54
CA SER A 299 -8.17 2.17 -8.00
C SER A 299 -7.63 0.85 -8.52
N ILE A 300 -7.80 0.63 -9.81
CA ILE A 300 -7.16 -0.44 -10.57
C ILE A 300 -6.82 0.10 -11.96
N HIS A 301 -5.61 -0.19 -12.43
CA HIS A 301 -5.05 0.40 -13.64
C HIS A 301 -4.98 -0.61 -14.78
N ASN A 302 -5.36 -0.19 -16.00
CA ASN A 302 -5.38 -1.00 -17.21
C ASN A 302 -4.10 -0.83 -18.05
N CYS A 303 -3.78 -1.83 -18.89
CA CYS A 303 -2.94 -1.63 -20.07
C CYS A 303 -3.80 -1.21 -21.26
N ILE A 304 -4.78 -2.04 -21.65
CA ILE A 304 -5.63 -1.79 -22.83
C ILE A 304 -7.11 -1.69 -22.45
N PRO A 305 -7.79 -2.80 -22.01
CA PRO A 305 -9.19 -2.71 -21.65
C PRO A 305 -9.38 -2.06 -20.29
N PHE A 306 -10.27 -1.08 -20.22
CA PHE A 306 -10.65 -0.48 -18.96
C PHE A 306 -11.31 -1.52 -18.06
N TYR A 307 -10.99 -1.47 -16.77
CA TYR A 307 -11.78 -2.14 -15.76
C TYR A 307 -13.20 -1.53 -15.71
N ASP A 308 -14.15 -2.27 -15.15
CA ASP A 308 -15.48 -1.72 -14.89
C ASP A 308 -15.42 -0.69 -13.74
N HIS A 309 -15.10 0.55 -14.06
CA HIS A 309 -15.01 1.63 -13.08
C HIS A 309 -16.36 2.02 -12.45
N THR A 310 -17.47 1.38 -12.81
CA THR A 310 -18.74 1.54 -12.10
C THR A 310 -18.76 0.82 -10.75
N ARG A 311 -17.82 -0.10 -10.52
CA ARG A 311 -17.73 -0.84 -9.26
C ARG A 311 -17.71 0.08 -8.05
N PRO A 312 -18.53 -0.20 -6.99
CA PRO A 312 -18.64 0.67 -5.82
C PRO A 312 -17.33 0.83 -5.03
N TRP A 313 -16.46 -0.17 -5.06
CA TRP A 313 -15.19 -0.14 -4.35
C TRP A 313 -14.15 0.79 -5.01
N ILE A 314 -14.27 1.08 -6.30
CA ILE A 314 -13.40 2.00 -7.02
C ILE A 314 -13.79 3.43 -6.67
N THR A 315 -12.86 4.20 -6.12
CA THR A 315 -13.09 5.60 -5.74
C THR A 315 -12.81 6.57 -6.89
N HIS A 316 -11.86 6.25 -7.76
CA HIS A 316 -11.46 7.05 -8.91
C HIS A 316 -10.99 6.16 -10.06
N CYS A 317 -11.13 6.63 -11.28
CA CYS A 317 -10.63 5.94 -12.47
C CYS A 317 -9.13 6.20 -12.59
N SER A 318 -8.31 5.16 -12.51
CA SER A 318 -6.88 5.17 -12.86
C SER A 318 -6.76 4.65 -14.28
N ILE A 319 -6.29 5.47 -15.21
CA ILE A 319 -6.38 5.19 -16.64
C ILE A 319 -5.02 5.31 -17.31
N GLN A 320 -4.71 4.32 -18.16
CA GLN A 320 -3.61 4.36 -19.11
C GLN A 320 -4.11 4.65 -20.51
N ARG A 321 -3.43 5.57 -21.20
CA ARG A 321 -3.57 5.79 -22.65
C ARG A 321 -2.21 6.04 -23.28
N GLN A 322 -1.98 5.36 -24.37
CA GLN A 322 -0.74 5.53 -25.16
C GLN A 322 -0.77 6.76 -26.07
N ASP A 323 -1.95 7.29 -26.38
CA ASP A 323 -2.12 8.49 -27.17
C ASP A 323 -2.70 9.64 -26.34
N ILE A 324 -2.40 10.86 -26.74
CA ILE A 324 -2.93 12.09 -26.11
C ILE A 324 -4.06 12.72 -26.91
N TYR A 325 -4.41 12.13 -28.06
CA TYR A 325 -5.44 12.70 -28.94
C TYR A 325 -6.79 12.70 -28.25
N LYS A 326 -7.44 13.88 -28.24
CA LYS A 326 -8.74 14.10 -27.59
C LYS A 326 -8.78 13.67 -26.10
N THR A 327 -7.69 13.75 -25.39
CA THR A 327 -7.66 13.32 -23.97
C THR A 327 -8.65 14.11 -23.12
N VAL A 328 -8.81 15.41 -23.37
CA VAL A 328 -9.76 16.25 -22.59
C VAL A 328 -11.20 15.81 -22.84
N GLU A 329 -11.57 15.57 -24.08
CA GLU A 329 -12.91 15.10 -24.47
C GLU A 329 -13.22 13.74 -23.85
N TYR A 330 -12.27 12.81 -23.90
CA TYR A 330 -12.42 11.49 -23.29
C TYR A 330 -12.52 11.54 -21.77
N VAL A 331 -11.81 12.45 -21.11
CA VAL A 331 -11.96 12.64 -19.65
C VAL A 331 -13.40 13.06 -19.31
N ASN A 332 -14.00 13.93 -20.10
CA ASN A 332 -15.40 14.32 -19.90
C ASN A 332 -16.37 13.14 -20.11
N GLU A 333 -16.16 12.33 -21.16
CA GLU A 333 -16.95 11.12 -21.40
C GLU A 333 -16.82 10.11 -20.23
N TRP A 334 -15.61 9.89 -19.72
CA TRP A 334 -15.39 8.97 -18.60
C TRP A 334 -16.01 9.49 -17.29
N ARG A 335 -15.91 10.79 -17.02
CA ARG A 335 -16.59 11.42 -15.88
C ARG A 335 -18.11 11.24 -15.97
N GLU A 336 -18.69 11.48 -17.15
CA GLU A 336 -20.12 11.28 -17.38
C GLU A 336 -20.52 9.80 -17.22
N ARG A 337 -19.71 8.89 -17.71
CA ARG A 337 -19.98 7.45 -17.67
C ARG A 337 -19.85 6.88 -16.27
N TYR A 338 -18.77 7.20 -15.57
CA TYR A 338 -18.41 6.54 -14.29
C TYR A 338 -18.80 7.34 -13.05
N LYS A 339 -19.10 8.63 -13.19
CA LYS A 339 -19.41 9.55 -12.08
C LYS A 339 -18.36 9.53 -10.98
N LYS A 340 -17.07 9.59 -11.38
CA LYS A 340 -15.89 9.52 -10.49
C LYS A 340 -14.80 10.46 -10.99
N PRO A 341 -13.85 10.85 -10.10
CA PRO A 341 -12.62 11.50 -10.55
C PRO A 341 -11.88 10.61 -11.54
N VAL A 342 -11.19 11.22 -12.49
CA VAL A 342 -10.34 10.57 -13.49
C VAL A 342 -8.90 11.01 -13.26
N VAL A 343 -7.99 10.06 -13.09
CA VAL A 343 -6.55 10.26 -13.01
C VAL A 343 -5.90 9.54 -14.19
N LEU A 344 -5.14 10.26 -14.97
CA LEU A 344 -4.34 9.70 -16.05
C LEU A 344 -2.97 9.32 -15.47
N ASP A 345 -2.87 8.10 -14.97
CA ASP A 345 -1.66 7.63 -14.29
C ASP A 345 -0.54 7.24 -15.26
N GLU A 346 -0.90 6.90 -16.49
CA GLU A 346 0.05 6.72 -17.60
C GLU A 346 -0.55 7.30 -18.89
N ILE A 347 0.15 8.27 -19.48
CA ILE A 347 -0.29 8.94 -20.71
C ILE A 347 0.92 9.30 -21.57
N ALA A 348 0.84 8.98 -22.85
CA ALA A 348 1.86 9.29 -23.86
C ALA A 348 3.28 8.90 -23.41
N TYR A 349 3.75 7.77 -23.88
CA TYR A 349 5.16 7.38 -23.68
C TYR A 349 6.04 8.23 -24.61
N GLU A 350 7.03 8.90 -24.02
CA GLU A 350 8.07 9.62 -24.76
C GLU A 350 9.17 8.67 -25.23
#